data_3c4206c31a06cee13314649f91809b4e
#
_entry.id   3c4206c31a06cee13314649f91809b4e
#
_cell.length_a   1.000
_cell.length_b   1.000
_cell.length_c   1.000
_cell.angle_alpha   90.00
_cell.angle_beta   90.00
_cell.angle_gamma   90.00
#
_symmetry.space_group_name_H-M   'P 1'
#
loop_
_entity.id
_entity.type
_entity.pdbx_description
1 polymer ?
#
loop_
_entity_poly.entity_id
_entity_poly.type
_entity_poly.pdbx_seq_one_letter_code
_entity_poly.pdbx_strand_id
1 'polypeptide(L)'
;EKVMNQLQDFENDCGNWLDNLLSSEMQKAEAAKEIKVHIDQISRLCNENPNIIDDHEIMAHGAMISSLILSHYLEECTKKNFILNSCHFMRLGLDRKPDIKYVKKNVEELMKDCPDVPILITQSRLCKNAYDEVDFFPQIGNEYYATVIGAVFHADEIITSLRSDEICFRGMEHTRTLTYGEAENFIDSGIALLHPECIPLARTVGMAIVLIKTPEDTLRISSEKTGTKVKAAVSRRGVVFVKLRSLGIL
;
A
#
# COMPACT_ATOMS: atom_id res chain seq x y z
N GLU A 1 1.33 -27.42 -18.67
CA GLU A 1 2.29 -26.93 -19.69
C GLU A 1 2.21 -25.40 -19.83
N LYS A 2 1.03 -24.80 -20.09
CA LYS A 2 0.88 -23.34 -20.28
C LYS A 2 1.32 -22.55 -19.05
N VAL A 3 0.93 -22.94 -17.83
CA VAL A 3 1.30 -22.28 -16.57
C VAL A 3 2.80 -22.33 -16.32
N MET A 4 3.43 -23.49 -16.59
CA MET A 4 4.88 -23.64 -16.41
C MET A 4 5.67 -22.78 -17.39
N ASN A 5 5.18 -22.62 -18.64
CA ASN A 5 5.80 -21.70 -19.59
C ASN A 5 5.69 -20.24 -19.11
N GLN A 6 4.53 -19.83 -18.59
CA GLN A 6 4.36 -18.48 -18.02
C GLN A 6 5.26 -18.24 -16.79
N LEU A 7 5.47 -19.27 -15.96
CA LEU A 7 6.37 -19.17 -14.82
C LEU A 7 7.83 -19.04 -15.26
N GLN A 8 8.22 -19.76 -16.34
CA GLN A 8 9.54 -19.62 -16.93
C GLN A 8 9.76 -18.22 -17.54
N ASP A 9 8.74 -17.69 -18.22
CA ASP A 9 8.78 -16.32 -18.75
C ASP A 9 8.94 -15.31 -17.62
N PHE A 10 8.21 -15.49 -16.51
CA PHE A 10 8.33 -14.63 -15.34
C PHE A 10 9.72 -14.73 -14.66
N GLU A 11 10.30 -15.92 -14.58
CA GLU A 11 11.69 -16.12 -14.09
C GLU A 11 12.69 -15.37 -14.96
N ASN A 12 12.53 -15.43 -16.29
CA ASN A 12 13.36 -14.71 -17.25
C ASN A 12 13.20 -13.17 -17.08
N ASP A 13 11.97 -12.71 -16.85
CA ASP A 13 11.70 -11.29 -16.59
C ASP A 13 12.37 -10.82 -15.28
N CYS A 14 12.33 -11.63 -14.24
CA CYS A 14 13.07 -11.33 -13.00
C CYS A 14 14.58 -11.21 -13.27
N GLY A 15 15.17 -12.12 -14.06
CA GLY A 15 16.57 -12.04 -14.47
C GLY A 15 16.89 -10.74 -15.22
N ASN A 16 16.05 -10.37 -16.19
CA ASN A 16 16.19 -9.13 -16.94
C ASN A 16 16.11 -7.88 -16.03
N TRP A 17 15.23 -7.88 -15.02
CA TRP A 17 15.16 -6.78 -14.04
C TRP A 17 16.43 -6.69 -13.21
N LEU A 18 16.97 -7.82 -12.74
CA LEU A 18 18.23 -7.83 -12.00
C LEU A 18 19.39 -7.32 -12.85
N ASP A 19 19.46 -7.71 -14.13
CA ASP A 19 20.49 -7.25 -15.06
C ASP A 19 20.44 -5.74 -15.34
N ASN A 20 19.23 -5.18 -15.35
CA ASN A 20 19.03 -3.76 -15.56
C ASN A 20 19.25 -2.90 -14.30
N LEU A 21 19.00 -3.47 -13.12
CA LEU A 21 19.02 -2.74 -11.85
C LEU A 21 20.34 -2.89 -11.10
N LEU A 22 21.00 -4.04 -11.22
CA LEU A 22 22.22 -4.36 -10.48
C LEU A 22 23.44 -4.39 -11.40
N SER A 23 24.56 -3.85 -10.94
CA SER A 23 25.84 -3.85 -11.66
C SER A 23 26.75 -4.98 -11.19
N SER A 24 26.62 -5.39 -9.91
CA SER A 24 27.45 -6.42 -9.28
C SER A 24 26.96 -7.82 -9.62
N GLU A 25 27.79 -8.62 -10.31
CA GLU A 25 27.49 -10.01 -10.63
C GLU A 25 27.26 -10.88 -9.37
N MET A 26 27.95 -10.57 -8.28
CA MET A 26 27.74 -11.27 -7.00
C MET A 26 26.35 -10.99 -6.44
N GLN A 27 25.91 -9.73 -6.44
CA GLN A 27 24.57 -9.37 -5.97
C GLN A 27 23.47 -9.91 -6.88
N LYS A 28 23.67 -9.91 -8.19
CA LYS A 28 22.75 -10.55 -9.14
C LYS A 28 22.55 -12.03 -8.83
N ALA A 29 23.66 -12.76 -8.61
CA ALA A 29 23.60 -14.18 -8.30
C ALA A 29 22.92 -14.48 -6.95
N GLU A 30 23.15 -13.64 -5.94
CA GLU A 30 22.50 -13.76 -4.64
C GLU A 30 20.99 -13.48 -4.74
N ALA A 31 20.62 -12.36 -5.37
CA ALA A 31 19.22 -12.00 -5.62
C ALA A 31 18.48 -13.09 -6.43
N ALA A 32 19.10 -13.59 -7.50
CA ALA A 32 18.53 -14.65 -8.32
C ALA A 32 18.28 -15.94 -7.52
N LYS A 33 19.21 -16.30 -6.62
CA LYS A 33 19.07 -17.47 -5.74
C LYS A 33 17.90 -17.32 -4.78
N GLU A 34 17.72 -16.14 -4.16
CA GLU A 34 16.60 -15.87 -3.25
C GLU A 34 15.26 -15.84 -4.00
N ILE A 35 15.20 -15.19 -5.15
CA ILE A 35 14.02 -15.16 -6.03
C ILE A 35 13.63 -16.57 -6.46
N LYS A 36 14.61 -17.41 -6.79
CA LYS A 36 14.36 -18.79 -7.22
C LYS A 36 13.62 -19.61 -6.16
N VAL A 37 13.87 -19.38 -4.87
CA VAL A 37 13.14 -20.04 -3.79
C VAL A 37 11.62 -19.77 -3.91
N HIS A 38 11.23 -18.54 -4.18
CA HIS A 38 9.82 -18.16 -4.35
C HIS A 38 9.23 -18.72 -5.65
N ILE A 39 9.98 -18.72 -6.74
CA ILE A 39 9.54 -19.31 -8.03
C ILE A 39 9.33 -20.82 -7.87
N ASP A 40 10.20 -21.52 -7.18
CA ASP A 40 10.06 -22.95 -6.93
C ASP A 40 8.84 -23.25 -6.05
N GLN A 41 8.50 -22.39 -5.08
CA GLN A 41 7.28 -22.51 -4.29
C GLN A 41 6.02 -22.30 -5.16
N ILE A 42 6.01 -21.28 -6.03
CA ILE A 42 4.90 -21.08 -6.99
C ILE A 42 4.75 -22.31 -7.88
N SER A 43 5.87 -22.84 -8.41
CA SER A 43 5.86 -24.06 -9.24
C SER A 43 5.25 -25.26 -8.50
N ARG A 44 5.61 -25.43 -7.22
CA ARG A 44 5.05 -26.47 -6.37
C ARG A 44 3.56 -26.32 -6.18
N LEU A 45 3.09 -25.13 -5.77
CA LEU A 45 1.67 -24.82 -5.61
C LEU A 45 0.86 -25.12 -6.87
N CYS A 46 1.38 -24.75 -8.05
CA CYS A 46 0.73 -25.01 -9.32
C CYS A 46 0.65 -26.50 -9.69
N ASN A 47 1.59 -27.33 -9.22
CA ASN A 47 1.66 -28.75 -9.56
C ASN A 47 0.91 -29.66 -8.57
N GLU A 48 0.91 -29.32 -7.26
CA GLU A 48 0.34 -30.18 -6.23
C GLU A 48 -1.20 -30.17 -6.22
N ASN A 49 -1.85 -29.07 -6.58
CA ASN A 49 -3.31 -28.93 -6.56
C ASN A 49 -3.85 -28.04 -7.70
N PRO A 50 -3.88 -28.51 -8.95
CA PRO A 50 -4.33 -27.66 -10.05
C PRO A 50 -5.81 -27.23 -9.97
N ASN A 51 -6.60 -27.83 -9.08
CA ASN A 51 -8.01 -27.50 -8.88
C ASN A 51 -8.30 -26.66 -7.62
N ILE A 52 -7.32 -26.46 -6.76
CA ILE A 52 -7.40 -25.66 -5.51
C ILE A 52 -6.10 -24.84 -5.43
N ILE A 53 -5.89 -23.99 -6.42
CA ILE A 53 -4.76 -23.06 -6.38
C ILE A 53 -5.19 -21.91 -5.46
N ASP A 54 -4.48 -21.72 -4.38
CA ASP A 54 -4.63 -20.51 -3.56
C ASP A 54 -3.94 -19.35 -4.27
N ASP A 55 -4.73 -18.57 -5.01
CA ASP A 55 -4.24 -17.42 -5.75
C ASP A 55 -3.54 -16.42 -4.80
N HIS A 56 -3.94 -16.35 -3.53
CA HIS A 56 -3.33 -15.47 -2.55
C HIS A 56 -1.91 -15.89 -2.20
N GLU A 57 -1.62 -17.18 -2.05
CA GLU A 57 -0.26 -17.65 -1.80
C GLU A 57 0.67 -17.37 -2.99
N ILE A 58 0.21 -17.60 -4.21
CA ILE A 58 0.98 -17.27 -5.42
C ILE A 58 1.27 -15.77 -5.49
N MET A 59 0.24 -14.93 -5.24
CA MET A 59 0.41 -13.48 -5.22
C MET A 59 1.36 -13.02 -4.11
N ALA A 60 1.36 -13.68 -2.95
CA ALA A 60 2.26 -13.38 -1.85
C ALA A 60 3.72 -13.61 -2.26
N HIS A 61 4.03 -14.71 -2.94
CA HIS A 61 5.37 -14.95 -3.46
C HIS A 61 5.81 -13.86 -4.46
N GLY A 62 4.91 -13.39 -5.33
CA GLY A 62 5.18 -12.27 -6.23
C GLY A 62 5.49 -10.97 -5.48
N ALA A 63 4.76 -10.68 -4.40
CA ALA A 63 5.02 -9.51 -3.55
C ALA A 63 6.38 -9.62 -2.82
N MET A 64 6.76 -10.83 -2.39
CA MET A 64 8.08 -11.08 -1.78
C MET A 64 9.21 -10.89 -2.78
N ILE A 65 9.08 -11.41 -4.00
CA ILE A 65 10.06 -11.21 -5.09
C ILE A 65 10.28 -9.73 -5.35
N SER A 66 9.20 -8.93 -5.44
CA SER A 66 9.32 -7.49 -5.64
C SER A 66 10.07 -6.79 -4.50
N SER A 67 9.86 -7.23 -3.25
CA SER A 67 10.57 -6.71 -2.08
C SER A 67 12.06 -7.08 -2.09
N LEU A 68 12.39 -8.31 -2.52
CA LEU A 68 13.78 -8.77 -2.65
C LEU A 68 14.54 -7.96 -3.71
N ILE A 69 13.94 -7.76 -4.89
CA ILE A 69 14.56 -6.95 -5.96
C ILE A 69 14.86 -5.54 -5.46
N LEU A 70 13.90 -4.90 -4.77
CA LEU A 70 14.10 -3.57 -4.19
C LEU A 70 15.19 -3.58 -3.12
N SER A 71 15.23 -4.58 -2.25
CA SER A 71 16.24 -4.71 -1.21
C SER A 71 17.65 -4.77 -1.78
N HIS A 72 17.91 -5.68 -2.72
CA HIS A 72 19.20 -5.81 -3.38
C HIS A 72 19.61 -4.54 -4.14
N TYR A 73 18.66 -3.88 -4.80
CA TYR A 73 18.93 -2.59 -5.45
C TYR A 73 19.34 -1.50 -4.45
N LEU A 74 18.67 -1.42 -3.30
CA LEU A 74 19.04 -0.47 -2.25
C LEU A 74 20.42 -0.78 -1.65
N GLU A 75 20.76 -2.06 -1.47
CA GLU A 75 22.09 -2.48 -1.00
C GLU A 75 23.18 -2.07 -1.98
N GLU A 76 22.99 -2.28 -3.27
CA GLU A 76 23.92 -1.79 -4.28
C GLU A 76 24.08 -0.26 -4.23
N CYS A 77 23.01 0.46 -3.95
CA CYS A 77 23.04 1.89 -3.67
C CYS A 77 23.63 2.24 -2.29
N THR A 78 24.24 1.28 -1.59
CA THR A 78 24.81 1.44 -0.23
C THR A 78 23.79 1.85 0.83
N LYS A 79 22.51 1.53 0.63
CA LYS A 79 21.43 1.79 1.57
C LYS A 79 21.10 0.54 2.35
N LYS A 80 21.47 0.53 3.63
CA LYS A 80 21.09 -0.54 4.54
C LYS A 80 19.58 -0.59 4.68
N ASN A 81 19.01 -1.78 4.51
CA ASN A 81 17.58 -2.00 4.61
C ASN A 81 17.28 -3.37 5.23
N PHE A 82 16.03 -3.60 5.58
CA PHE A 82 15.56 -4.87 6.10
C PHE A 82 14.14 -5.16 5.64
N ILE A 83 13.85 -6.38 5.22
CA ILE A 83 12.52 -6.80 4.77
C ILE A 83 11.72 -7.34 5.96
N LEU A 84 10.62 -6.66 6.30
CA LEU A 84 9.61 -7.14 7.23
C LEU A 84 8.52 -7.87 6.45
N ASN A 85 8.37 -9.17 6.67
CA ASN A 85 7.28 -9.93 6.05
C ASN A 85 5.93 -9.50 6.64
N SER A 86 5.07 -8.95 5.80
CA SER A 86 3.75 -8.44 6.20
C SER A 86 2.88 -9.49 6.88
N CYS A 87 2.96 -10.75 6.47
CA CYS A 87 2.19 -11.84 7.07
C CYS A 87 2.54 -12.09 8.54
N HIS A 88 3.68 -11.59 9.02
CA HIS A 88 4.07 -11.74 10.43
C HIS A 88 3.39 -10.72 11.34
N PHE A 89 2.91 -9.60 10.81
CA PHE A 89 2.32 -8.56 11.65
C PHE A 89 0.96 -8.05 11.15
N MET A 90 0.69 -8.08 9.86
CA MET A 90 -0.53 -7.52 9.31
C MET A 90 -1.66 -8.56 9.30
N ARG A 91 -2.80 -8.19 9.90
CA ARG A 91 -3.97 -9.09 10.01
C ARG A 91 -5.27 -8.34 9.81
N LEU A 92 -6.21 -9.00 9.13
CA LEU A 92 -7.61 -8.58 9.04
C LEU A 92 -8.46 -9.31 10.09
N GLY A 93 -9.38 -8.58 10.70
CA GLY A 93 -10.44 -9.15 11.52
C GLY A 93 -11.52 -9.85 10.67
N LEU A 94 -12.53 -10.43 11.34
CA LEU A 94 -13.68 -11.05 10.69
C LEU A 94 -14.51 -10.07 9.84
N ASP A 95 -14.45 -8.79 10.17
CA ASP A 95 -15.08 -7.70 9.42
C ASP A 95 -14.23 -7.23 8.20
N ARG A 96 -13.15 -7.94 7.92
CA ARG A 96 -12.14 -7.62 6.88
C ARG A 96 -11.49 -6.24 7.04
N LYS A 97 -11.51 -5.68 8.24
CA LYS A 97 -10.76 -4.48 8.60
C LYS A 97 -9.46 -4.83 9.30
N PRO A 98 -8.43 -3.95 9.25
CA PRO A 98 -7.17 -4.19 9.96
C PRO A 98 -7.42 -4.32 11.47
N ASP A 99 -6.92 -5.38 12.07
CA ASP A 99 -6.86 -5.51 13.53
C ASP A 99 -5.67 -4.69 14.07
N ILE A 100 -5.89 -3.40 14.27
CA ILE A 100 -4.85 -2.46 14.70
C ILE A 100 -4.15 -2.90 15.98
N LYS A 101 -4.88 -3.51 16.93
CA LYS A 101 -4.28 -3.98 18.19
C LYS A 101 -3.33 -5.14 17.96
N TYR A 102 -3.75 -6.09 17.13
CA TYR A 102 -2.91 -7.22 16.75
C TYR A 102 -1.68 -6.73 15.97
N VAL A 103 -1.87 -5.88 14.96
CA VAL A 103 -0.79 -5.33 14.14
C VAL A 103 0.24 -4.61 15.01
N LYS A 104 -0.21 -3.73 15.91
CA LYS A 104 0.67 -3.00 16.82
C LYS A 104 1.51 -3.94 17.69
N LYS A 105 0.86 -4.91 18.34
CA LYS A 105 1.55 -5.89 19.20
C LYS A 105 2.62 -6.65 18.43
N ASN A 106 2.32 -7.13 17.22
CA ASN A 106 3.25 -7.93 16.45
C ASN A 106 4.40 -7.10 15.86
N VAL A 107 4.13 -5.85 15.46
CA VAL A 107 5.19 -4.92 15.06
C VAL A 107 6.13 -4.66 16.24
N GLU A 108 5.62 -4.35 17.43
CA GLU A 108 6.44 -4.15 18.62
C GLU A 108 7.32 -5.37 18.95
N GLU A 109 6.82 -6.58 18.71
CA GLU A 109 7.59 -7.81 18.91
C GLU A 109 8.67 -8.00 17.85
N LEU A 110 8.31 -7.83 16.56
CA LEU A 110 9.25 -7.94 15.45
C LEU A 110 10.37 -6.91 15.52
N MET A 111 10.07 -5.70 15.98
CA MET A 111 11.07 -4.63 16.10
C MET A 111 12.12 -4.88 17.17
N LYS A 112 11.90 -5.81 18.12
CA LYS A 112 12.93 -6.17 19.11
C LYS A 112 14.14 -6.88 18.48
N ASP A 113 13.86 -7.68 17.45
CA ASP A 113 14.89 -8.45 16.74
C ASP A 113 15.30 -7.79 15.41
N CYS A 114 14.68 -6.65 15.07
CA CYS A 114 14.97 -5.92 13.85
C CYS A 114 16.34 -5.22 13.96
N PRO A 115 17.20 -5.37 12.94
CA PRO A 115 18.47 -4.63 12.93
C PRO A 115 18.23 -3.11 12.86
N ASP A 116 19.18 -2.34 13.40
CA ASP A 116 19.16 -0.87 13.29
C ASP A 116 19.54 -0.46 11.86
N VAL A 117 18.51 -0.28 11.04
CA VAL A 117 18.64 0.12 9.63
C VAL A 117 17.72 1.30 9.32
N PRO A 118 18.14 2.19 8.40
CA PRO A 118 17.35 3.38 8.06
C PRO A 118 16.10 3.09 7.21
N ILE A 119 16.02 1.93 6.57
CA ILE A 119 14.95 1.58 5.64
C ILE A 119 14.36 0.21 5.99
N LEU A 120 13.06 0.19 6.23
CA LEU A 120 12.28 -1.04 6.34
C LEU A 120 11.42 -1.20 5.10
N ILE A 121 11.46 -2.38 4.50
CA ILE A 121 10.66 -2.74 3.33
C ILE A 121 9.59 -3.71 3.77
N THR A 122 8.37 -3.56 3.29
CA THR A 122 7.30 -4.53 3.52
C THR A 122 6.42 -4.66 2.27
N GLN A 123 5.71 -5.78 2.16
CA GLN A 123 4.87 -6.08 1.02
C GLN A 123 3.58 -5.26 1.11
N SER A 124 3.20 -4.64 -0.02
CA SER A 124 1.95 -3.90 -0.08
C SER A 124 0.74 -4.84 -0.07
N ARG A 125 -0.24 -4.52 0.76
CA ARG A 125 -1.54 -5.19 0.87
C ARG A 125 -1.51 -6.65 1.35
N LEU A 126 -0.36 -7.28 1.40
CA LEU A 126 -0.21 -8.64 1.88
C LEU A 126 -0.48 -8.69 3.38
N CYS A 127 -1.28 -9.66 3.84
CA CYS A 127 -1.66 -9.81 5.23
C CYS A 127 -2.10 -11.25 5.51
N LYS A 128 -2.52 -11.52 6.74
CA LYS A 128 -3.32 -12.69 7.10
C LYS A 128 -4.76 -12.30 7.36
N ASN A 129 -5.67 -13.23 7.14
CA ASN A 129 -7.08 -13.08 7.54
C ASN A 129 -7.30 -13.49 9.01
N ALA A 130 -8.54 -13.47 9.46
CA ALA A 130 -8.91 -13.86 10.83
C ALA A 130 -8.66 -15.36 11.15
N TYR A 131 -8.48 -16.18 10.13
CA TYR A 131 -8.19 -17.62 10.24
C TYR A 131 -6.72 -17.97 10.11
N ASP A 132 -5.86 -16.93 10.08
CA ASP A 132 -4.40 -17.04 9.93
C ASP A 132 -3.94 -17.53 8.54
N GLU A 133 -4.81 -17.45 7.54
CA GLU A 133 -4.51 -17.74 6.14
C GLU A 133 -3.98 -16.50 5.42
N VAL A 134 -3.15 -16.70 4.41
CA VAL A 134 -2.64 -15.61 3.55
C VAL A 134 -3.81 -14.94 2.83
N ASP A 135 -3.87 -13.63 2.91
CA ASP A 135 -4.91 -12.81 2.29
C ASP A 135 -4.33 -11.45 1.87
N PHE A 136 -5.13 -10.69 1.17
CA PHE A 136 -4.80 -9.34 0.77
C PHE A 136 -5.85 -8.35 1.26
N PHE A 137 -5.40 -7.18 1.64
CA PHE A 137 -6.32 -6.07 1.88
C PHE A 137 -7.31 -5.98 0.70
N PRO A 138 -8.62 -5.80 0.97
CA PRO A 138 -9.61 -5.58 -0.07
C PRO A 138 -9.11 -4.50 -1.05
N GLN A 139 -9.62 -4.46 -2.28
CA GLN A 139 -9.14 -3.59 -3.38
C GLN A 139 -9.22 -2.07 -3.13
N ILE A 140 -9.18 -1.69 -1.90
CA ILE A 140 -9.20 -0.34 -1.36
C ILE A 140 -7.73 0.07 -1.27
N GLY A 141 -7.34 0.99 -2.07
CA GLY A 141 -6.02 1.64 -2.25
C GLY A 141 -4.84 1.23 -1.34
N ASN A 142 -3.65 1.23 -1.91
CA ASN A 142 -2.40 0.99 -1.16
C ASN A 142 -2.20 2.03 -0.05
N GLU A 143 -2.81 3.20 -0.20
CA GLU A 143 -2.74 4.31 0.75
C GLU A 143 -3.36 3.97 2.11
N TYR A 144 -4.43 3.15 2.14
CA TYR A 144 -5.00 2.73 3.44
C TYR A 144 -4.06 1.75 4.16
N TYR A 145 -3.49 0.81 3.43
CA TYR A 145 -2.48 -0.09 3.98
C TYR A 145 -1.27 0.70 4.53
N ALA A 146 -0.75 1.66 3.77
CA ALA A 146 0.33 2.54 4.21
C ALA A 146 -0.07 3.36 5.44
N THR A 147 -1.33 3.84 5.51
CA THR A 147 -1.84 4.59 6.66
C THR A 147 -1.88 3.73 7.92
N VAL A 148 -2.28 2.45 7.81
CA VAL A 148 -2.25 1.50 8.94
C VAL A 148 -0.82 1.29 9.44
N ILE A 149 0.12 1.05 8.52
CA ILE A 149 1.54 0.91 8.88
C ILE A 149 2.06 2.18 9.53
N GLY A 150 1.86 3.34 8.91
CA GLY A 150 2.29 4.62 9.44
C GLY A 150 1.74 4.89 10.85
N ALA A 151 0.46 4.56 11.09
CA ALA A 151 -0.15 4.73 12.40
C ALA A 151 0.46 3.81 13.48
N VAL A 152 0.83 2.58 13.12
CA VAL A 152 1.42 1.61 14.05
C VAL A 152 2.89 1.94 14.34
N PHE A 153 3.63 2.39 13.34
CA PHE A 153 5.02 2.82 13.49
C PHE A 153 5.17 4.26 14.02
N HIS A 154 4.06 4.94 14.34
CA HIS A 154 4.06 6.33 14.77
C HIS A 154 4.81 7.27 13.79
N ALA A 155 4.59 7.06 12.49
CA ALA A 155 5.19 7.88 11.45
C ALA A 155 4.69 9.34 11.55
N ASP A 156 5.56 10.31 11.27
CA ASP A 156 5.20 11.72 11.18
C ASP A 156 4.30 11.99 9.96
N GLU A 157 4.56 11.27 8.87
CA GLU A 157 3.79 11.38 7.64
C GLU A 157 3.83 10.10 6.80
N ILE A 158 2.80 9.91 5.98
CA ILE A 158 2.82 8.97 4.84
C ILE A 158 2.86 9.75 3.53
N ILE A 159 3.59 9.20 2.58
CA ILE A 159 3.72 9.75 1.23
C ILE A 159 3.13 8.73 0.25
N THR A 160 2.19 9.15 -0.57
CA THR A 160 1.59 8.28 -1.58
C THR A 160 1.34 9.02 -2.90
N SER A 161 1.33 8.29 -4.00
CA SER A 161 1.02 8.89 -5.30
C SER A 161 -0.48 9.12 -5.46
N LEU A 162 -0.83 10.23 -6.06
CA LEU A 162 -2.20 10.52 -6.45
C LEU A 162 -2.58 9.62 -7.63
N ARG A 163 -3.65 8.82 -7.49
CA ARG A 163 -4.04 7.79 -8.46
C ARG A 163 -4.75 8.32 -9.69
N SER A 164 -5.28 9.52 -9.67
CA SER A 164 -6.26 9.91 -10.66
C SER A 164 -5.84 11.18 -11.40
N ASP A 165 -5.80 11.05 -12.73
CA ASP A 165 -5.82 12.20 -13.63
C ASP A 165 -7.11 13.03 -13.51
N GLU A 166 -8.14 12.47 -12.84
CA GLU A 166 -9.46 13.10 -12.65
C GLU A 166 -9.43 14.15 -11.54
N ILE A 167 -8.51 14.09 -10.60
CA ILE A 167 -8.31 15.19 -9.67
C ILE A 167 -7.47 16.24 -10.38
N CYS A 168 -8.12 16.93 -11.29
CA CYS A 168 -7.64 18.22 -11.71
C CYS A 168 -7.69 19.12 -10.47
N PHE A 169 -6.52 19.46 -9.91
CA PHE A 169 -6.33 20.63 -9.07
C PHE A 169 -6.63 21.95 -9.84
N ARG A 170 -7.43 21.88 -10.92
CA ARG A 170 -7.94 23.05 -11.62
C ARG A 170 -8.71 23.92 -10.64
N GLY A 171 -8.15 25.03 -10.27
CA GLY A 171 -8.65 25.90 -9.22
C GLY A 171 -8.05 25.66 -7.83
N MET A 172 -7.21 24.65 -7.65
CA MET A 172 -6.41 24.41 -6.45
C MET A 172 -4.90 24.70 -6.67
N GLU A 173 -4.55 25.34 -7.75
CA GLU A 173 -3.15 25.61 -8.19
C GLU A 173 -2.28 26.26 -7.10
N HIS A 174 -2.91 26.84 -6.06
CA HIS A 174 -2.26 27.45 -4.92
C HIS A 174 -2.56 26.76 -3.58
N THR A 175 -3.37 25.72 -3.57
CA THR A 175 -3.73 25.01 -2.32
C THR A 175 -2.88 23.76 -2.21
N ARG A 176 -1.83 23.85 -1.41
CA ARG A 176 -0.90 22.73 -1.16
C ARG A 176 -1.16 22.08 0.20
N THR A 177 -2.14 22.57 0.96
CA THR A 177 -2.44 22.07 2.29
C THR A 177 -3.95 22.04 2.54
N LEU A 178 -4.46 20.91 3.01
CA LEU A 178 -5.81 20.74 3.50
C LEU A 178 -5.76 20.30 4.97
N THR A 179 -6.74 20.73 5.74
CA THR A 179 -7.01 20.08 7.02
C THR A 179 -7.69 18.73 6.78
N TYR A 180 -7.66 17.84 7.77
CA TYR A 180 -8.38 16.56 7.68
C TYR A 180 -9.87 16.75 7.34
N GLY A 181 -10.55 17.76 8.01
CA GLY A 181 -11.97 18.02 7.74
C GLY A 181 -12.23 18.55 6.32
N GLU A 182 -11.32 19.35 5.77
CA GLU A 182 -11.44 19.79 4.37
C GLU A 182 -11.25 18.60 3.41
N ALA A 183 -10.31 17.71 3.67
CA ALA A 183 -10.11 16.52 2.85
C ALA A 183 -11.32 15.56 2.92
N GLU A 184 -11.94 15.38 4.09
CA GLU A 184 -13.20 14.63 4.24
C GLU A 184 -14.32 15.25 3.41
N ASN A 185 -14.50 16.57 3.46
CA ASN A 185 -15.51 17.26 2.66
C ASN A 185 -15.30 17.06 1.15
N PHE A 186 -14.04 16.96 0.69
CA PHE A 186 -13.74 16.64 -0.71
C PHE A 186 -14.17 15.21 -1.05
N ILE A 187 -13.82 14.24 -0.20
CA ILE A 187 -14.19 12.84 -0.39
C ILE A 187 -15.73 12.69 -0.39
N ASP A 188 -16.42 13.32 0.55
CA ASP A 188 -17.88 13.31 0.65
C ASP A 188 -18.54 13.96 -0.57
N SER A 189 -17.87 14.93 -1.19
CA SER A 189 -18.31 15.55 -2.46
C SER A 189 -18.06 14.66 -3.68
N GLY A 190 -17.50 13.45 -3.47
CA GLY A 190 -17.25 12.46 -4.52
C GLY A 190 -15.92 12.64 -5.25
N ILE A 191 -14.99 13.42 -4.67
CA ILE A 191 -13.61 13.52 -5.17
C ILE A 191 -12.80 12.41 -4.51
N ALA A 192 -12.34 11.46 -5.31
CA ALA A 192 -11.52 10.35 -4.83
C ALA A 192 -10.07 10.80 -4.57
N LEU A 193 -9.82 11.54 -3.49
CA LEU A 193 -8.46 11.91 -3.07
C LEU A 193 -7.65 10.68 -2.64
N LEU A 194 -8.23 9.90 -1.75
CA LEU A 194 -7.69 8.68 -1.17
C LEU A 194 -8.83 7.89 -0.51
N HIS A 195 -8.51 6.70 0.01
CA HIS A 195 -9.52 5.91 0.71
C HIS A 195 -10.07 6.66 1.95
N PRO A 196 -11.40 6.72 2.13
CA PRO A 196 -12.02 7.48 3.22
C PRO A 196 -11.48 7.15 4.63
N GLU A 197 -11.18 5.89 4.90
CA GLU A 197 -10.66 5.43 6.22
C GLU A 197 -9.24 5.95 6.53
N CYS A 198 -8.50 6.47 5.56
CA CYS A 198 -7.17 7.05 5.79
C CYS A 198 -7.24 8.28 6.69
N ILE A 199 -8.22 9.16 6.45
CA ILE A 199 -8.31 10.45 7.17
C ILE A 199 -8.59 10.28 8.67
N PRO A 200 -9.62 9.50 9.07
CA PRO A 200 -9.88 9.28 10.50
C PRO A 200 -8.70 8.64 11.23
N LEU A 201 -8.04 7.67 10.61
CA LEU A 201 -6.90 7.00 11.21
C LEU A 201 -5.70 7.95 11.36
N ALA A 202 -5.33 8.66 10.30
CA ALA A 202 -4.23 9.64 10.32
C ALA A 202 -4.48 10.76 11.36
N ARG A 203 -5.72 11.26 11.43
CA ARG A 203 -6.12 12.26 12.43
C ARG A 203 -5.94 11.75 13.87
N THR A 204 -6.31 10.49 14.13
CA THR A 204 -6.23 9.90 15.48
C THR A 204 -4.80 9.87 16.01
N VAL A 205 -3.82 9.64 15.13
CA VAL A 205 -2.40 9.57 15.49
C VAL A 205 -1.63 10.87 15.19
N GLY A 206 -2.29 11.88 14.62
CA GLY A 206 -1.65 13.16 14.26
C GLY A 206 -0.72 13.11 13.05
N MET A 207 -0.80 12.05 12.24
CA MET A 207 0.08 11.77 11.10
C MET A 207 -0.37 12.53 9.85
N ALA A 208 0.54 13.25 9.20
CA ALA A 208 0.24 13.92 7.94
C ALA A 208 0.13 12.91 6.78
N ILE A 209 -0.66 13.25 5.75
CA ILE A 209 -0.73 12.51 4.48
C ILE A 209 -0.26 13.45 3.37
N VAL A 210 0.73 13.02 2.60
CA VAL A 210 1.25 13.76 1.45
C VAL A 210 0.92 13.01 0.17
N LEU A 211 0.12 13.63 -0.67
CA LEU A 211 -0.23 13.12 -1.99
C LEU A 211 0.68 13.77 -3.03
N ILE A 212 1.40 12.97 -3.79
CA ILE A 212 2.34 13.45 -4.82
C ILE A 212 1.76 13.11 -6.20
N LYS A 213 1.65 14.12 -7.06
CA LYS A 213 1.38 13.95 -8.48
C LYS A 213 2.67 14.09 -9.29
N THR A 214 3.40 15.17 -9.05
CA THR A 214 4.77 15.38 -9.51
C THR A 214 5.59 15.92 -8.34
N PRO A 215 6.93 15.96 -8.40
CA PRO A 215 7.76 16.53 -7.32
C PRO A 215 7.34 17.94 -6.92
N GLU A 216 6.84 18.76 -7.87
CA GLU A 216 6.40 20.14 -7.65
C GLU A 216 4.92 20.25 -7.27
N ASP A 217 4.11 19.21 -7.57
CA ASP A 217 2.66 19.18 -7.36
C ASP A 217 2.30 18.19 -6.26
N THR A 218 2.34 18.70 -5.03
CA THR A 218 2.08 17.92 -3.82
C THR A 218 0.94 18.53 -3.02
N LEU A 219 0.10 17.69 -2.42
CA LEU A 219 -0.96 18.09 -1.50
C LEU A 219 -0.71 17.46 -0.13
N ARG A 220 -0.60 18.28 0.91
CA ARG A 220 -0.45 17.86 2.31
C ARG A 220 -1.78 17.93 3.05
N ILE A 221 -2.15 16.86 3.71
CA ILE A 221 -3.33 16.78 4.58
C ILE A 221 -2.83 16.62 6.02
N SER A 222 -3.20 17.56 6.89
CA SER A 222 -2.74 17.57 8.29
C SER A 222 -3.71 18.31 9.22
N SER A 223 -3.33 18.53 10.46
CA SER A 223 -4.07 19.39 11.39
C SER A 223 -3.86 20.89 11.15
N GLU A 224 -2.88 21.27 10.33
CA GLU A 224 -2.51 22.67 10.09
C GLU A 224 -3.59 23.43 9.33
N LYS A 225 -4.00 24.58 9.89
CA LYS A 225 -4.95 25.49 9.25
C LYS A 225 -4.19 26.51 8.41
N THR A 226 -4.57 26.66 7.15
CA THR A 226 -4.09 27.75 6.30
C THR A 226 -5.14 28.87 6.27
N GLY A 227 -4.70 30.12 6.19
CA GLY A 227 -5.56 31.30 6.26
C GLY A 227 -6.47 31.55 5.05
N THR A 228 -6.48 30.67 4.05
CA THR A 228 -7.28 30.81 2.84
C THR A 228 -8.73 30.44 3.11
N LYS A 229 -9.69 31.36 2.87
CA LYS A 229 -11.11 31.10 3.15
C LYS A 229 -11.80 30.15 2.18
N VAL A 230 -11.39 30.13 0.90
CA VAL A 230 -11.90 29.24 -0.13
C VAL A 230 -10.72 28.54 -0.77
N LYS A 231 -10.63 27.21 -0.63
CA LYS A 231 -9.51 26.42 -1.14
C LYS A 231 -9.79 25.74 -2.46
N ALA A 232 -11.03 25.39 -2.70
CA ALA A 232 -11.49 24.84 -3.98
C ALA A 232 -13.00 24.99 -4.14
N ALA A 233 -13.46 24.93 -5.38
CA ALA A 233 -14.85 24.79 -5.72
C ALA A 233 -15.03 23.58 -6.62
N VAL A 234 -15.97 22.69 -6.26
CA VAL A 234 -16.27 21.48 -7.00
C VAL A 234 -17.64 21.63 -7.63
N SER A 235 -17.75 21.36 -8.94
CA SER A 235 -19.03 21.29 -9.62
C SER A 235 -19.21 19.93 -10.27
N ARG A 236 -20.40 19.35 -10.11
CA ARG A 236 -20.79 18.09 -10.75
C ARG A 236 -21.95 18.37 -11.71
N ARG A 237 -21.81 17.96 -12.97
CA ARG A 237 -22.87 18.04 -13.97
C ARG A 237 -23.65 16.74 -14.01
N GLY A 238 -24.93 16.79 -14.41
CA GLY A 238 -25.76 15.59 -14.57
C GLY A 238 -26.24 14.97 -13.25
N VAL A 239 -26.31 15.75 -12.17
CA VAL A 239 -26.82 15.28 -10.87
C VAL A 239 -28.34 15.25 -10.88
N VAL A 240 -28.93 14.11 -10.53
CA VAL A 240 -30.38 13.97 -10.30
C VAL A 240 -30.64 14.08 -8.80
N PHE A 241 -31.45 15.05 -8.40
CA PHE A 241 -31.85 15.24 -7.01
C PHE A 241 -33.09 14.39 -6.71
N VAL A 242 -32.94 13.34 -5.88
CA VAL A 242 -34.06 12.50 -5.43
C VAL A 242 -34.39 12.84 -3.98
N LYS A 243 -35.56 13.43 -3.77
CA LYS A 243 -36.09 13.71 -2.44
C LYS A 243 -37.04 12.59 -2.01
N LEU A 244 -36.57 11.72 -1.11
CA LEU A 244 -37.42 10.70 -0.47
C LEU A 244 -38.16 11.34 0.72
N ARG A 245 -39.48 11.27 0.72
CA ARG A 245 -40.30 11.56 1.90
C ARG A 245 -40.78 10.21 2.46
N SER A 246 -40.34 9.86 3.63
CA SER A 246 -40.95 8.79 4.41
C SER A 246 -42.31 9.29 4.89
N LEU A 247 -43.39 8.70 4.43
CA LEU A 247 -44.67 8.74 5.14
C LEU A 247 -44.47 7.85 6.35
N GLY A 248 -44.30 8.46 7.54
CA GLY A 248 -44.21 7.72 8.78
C GLY A 248 -45.37 6.74 8.87
N ILE A 249 -45.08 5.48 8.92
CA ILE A 249 -45.99 4.46 9.39
C ILE A 249 -45.89 4.54 10.91
N LEU A 250 -46.99 5.03 11.51
CA LEU A 250 -47.23 4.90 12.95
C LEU A 250 -47.39 3.44 13.35
#